data_8838361e1b5b58aaedfc3936c2d175c1
#
_entry.id   8838361e1b5b58aaedfc3936c2d175c1
#
_cell.length_a   1.000
_cell.length_b   1.000
_cell.length_c   1.000
_cell.angle_alpha   90.00
_cell.angle_beta   90.00
_cell.angle_gamma   90.00
#
_symmetry.space_group_name_H-M   'P 1'
#
loop_
_entity.id
_entity.type
_entity.pdbx_description
1 polymer ?
#
loop_
_entity_poly.entity_id
_entity_poly.type
_entity_poly.pdbx_seq_one_letter_code
_entity_poly.pdbx_strand_id
1 'polypeptide(L)'
;MTFFPVGENLKEEDRENWQKLLDAGCEIGNHTTYHESLPRKTAGQIVYTLVMFQQFLDQALGYHYEVRWLRPPYGNLKDAGGSMYDVMTTLKRVGYGHAILWDVSEMTSASKAFKQTKNGSILLFHAKEADYNCLTELIPMLLEAGFEPVTVSELFGARRSTST
;
A
#
# COMPACT_ATOMS: atom_id res chain seq x y z
N MET A 1 -10.37 -0.21 0.74
CA MET A 1 -9.15 -0.69 0.06
C MET A 1 -8.03 0.31 0.32
N THR A 2 -6.74 -0.15 0.41
CA THR A 2 -5.58 0.75 0.56
C THR A 2 -4.72 0.66 -0.69
N PHE A 3 -4.47 1.80 -1.34
CA PHE A 3 -3.61 1.92 -2.51
C PHE A 3 -2.19 2.26 -2.08
N PHE A 4 -1.20 1.63 -2.72
CA PHE A 4 0.22 1.91 -2.52
C PHE A 4 0.84 2.32 -3.87
N PRO A 5 0.61 3.55 -4.34
CA PRO A 5 1.19 4.03 -5.59
C PRO A 5 2.69 4.23 -5.46
N VAL A 6 3.41 4.10 -6.57
CA VAL A 6 4.79 4.56 -6.71
C VAL A 6 4.77 6.07 -6.92
N GLY A 7 5.59 6.81 -6.19
CA GLY A 7 5.53 8.28 -6.15
C GLY A 7 5.68 8.95 -7.51
N GLU A 8 6.61 8.50 -8.35
CA GLU A 8 6.82 9.06 -9.70
C GLU A 8 5.61 8.95 -10.64
N ASN A 9 4.66 8.06 -10.32
CA ASN A 9 3.43 7.88 -11.09
C ASN A 9 2.27 8.77 -10.60
N LEU A 10 2.45 9.50 -9.50
CA LEU A 10 1.47 10.45 -8.99
C LEU A 10 1.51 11.73 -9.82
N LYS A 11 0.39 12.10 -10.44
CA LYS A 11 0.26 13.26 -11.31
C LYS A 11 -0.85 14.18 -10.84
N GLU A 12 -0.66 15.49 -11.00
CA GLU A 12 -1.70 16.48 -10.69
C GLU A 12 -2.95 16.32 -11.57
N GLU A 13 -2.78 15.85 -12.79
CA GLU A 13 -3.89 15.59 -13.73
C GLU A 13 -4.84 14.49 -13.24
N ASP A 14 -4.37 13.60 -12.33
CA ASP A 14 -5.16 12.52 -11.74
C ASP A 14 -5.84 12.91 -10.41
N ARG A 15 -5.74 14.17 -9.98
CA ARG A 15 -6.26 14.67 -8.70
C ARG A 15 -7.71 14.28 -8.45
N GLU A 16 -8.57 14.49 -9.44
CA GLU A 16 -9.99 14.16 -9.30
C GLU A 16 -10.23 12.66 -9.09
N ASN A 17 -9.41 11.81 -9.73
CA ASN A 17 -9.53 10.37 -9.58
C ASN A 17 -9.07 9.93 -8.18
N TRP A 18 -7.95 10.47 -7.69
CA TRP A 18 -7.50 10.22 -6.33
C TRP A 18 -8.52 10.69 -5.29
N GLN A 19 -9.12 11.88 -5.49
CA GLN A 19 -10.15 12.39 -4.60
C GLN A 19 -11.39 11.48 -4.57
N LYS A 20 -11.86 10.99 -5.72
CA LYS A 20 -12.96 10.02 -5.79
C LYS A 20 -12.68 8.73 -5.01
N LEU A 21 -11.44 8.23 -5.06
CA LEU A 21 -11.03 7.05 -4.28
C LEU A 21 -11.06 7.33 -2.78
N LEU A 22 -10.55 8.49 -2.35
CA LEU A 22 -10.55 8.90 -0.94
C LEU A 22 -11.98 9.12 -0.43
N ASP A 23 -12.84 9.78 -1.21
CA ASP A 23 -14.26 9.99 -0.88
C ASP A 23 -15.04 8.68 -0.78
N ALA A 24 -14.65 7.67 -1.57
CA ALA A 24 -15.18 6.32 -1.47
C ALA A 24 -14.63 5.52 -0.26
N GLY A 25 -13.86 6.16 0.62
CA GLY A 25 -13.31 5.54 1.82
C GLY A 25 -12.05 4.70 1.60
N CYS A 26 -11.39 4.84 0.45
CA CYS A 26 -10.09 4.24 0.24
C CYS A 26 -8.99 4.99 0.99
N GLU A 27 -7.82 4.40 1.08
CA GLU A 27 -6.65 4.93 1.78
C GLU A 27 -5.43 4.88 0.87
N ILE A 28 -4.49 5.82 1.04
CA ILE A 28 -3.23 5.85 0.30
C ILE A 28 -2.07 5.57 1.27
N GLY A 29 -1.19 4.63 0.89
CA GLY A 29 0.04 4.30 1.56
C GLY A 29 1.26 4.56 0.69
N ASN A 30 2.44 4.59 1.28
CA ASN A 30 3.73 4.85 0.63
C ASN A 30 4.28 3.56 -0.01
N HIS A 31 4.68 3.62 -1.29
CA HIS A 31 5.37 2.53 -1.97
C HIS A 31 6.73 2.95 -2.54
N THR A 32 7.39 3.88 -1.87
CA THR A 32 8.58 4.61 -2.30
C THR A 32 8.34 5.51 -3.53
N THR A 33 9.32 6.36 -3.85
CA THR A 33 9.19 7.27 -5.01
C THR A 33 9.42 6.54 -6.33
N TYR A 34 10.38 5.62 -6.40
CA TYR A 34 10.85 5.00 -7.65
C TYR A 34 10.82 3.47 -7.62
N HIS A 35 10.04 2.87 -6.73
CA HIS A 35 9.92 1.41 -6.57
C HIS A 35 11.27 0.72 -6.30
N GLU A 36 12.12 1.33 -5.47
CA GLU A 36 13.45 0.79 -5.18
C GLU A 36 13.45 -0.22 -4.04
N SER A 37 14.35 -1.21 -4.16
CA SER A 37 14.60 -2.17 -3.07
C SER A 37 15.27 -1.50 -1.88
N LEU A 38 14.56 -1.34 -0.77
CA LEU A 38 15.02 -0.64 0.43
C LEU A 38 16.32 -1.25 1.04
N PRO A 39 16.49 -2.59 1.11
CA PRO A 39 17.72 -3.18 1.65
C PRO A 39 19.01 -2.86 0.88
N ARG A 40 18.89 -2.36 -0.34
CA ARG A 40 20.04 -1.94 -1.17
C ARG A 40 20.38 -0.47 -1.02
N LYS A 41 19.70 0.25 -0.14
CA LYS A 41 19.83 1.70 0.06
C LYS A 41 20.48 2.00 1.40
N THR A 42 21.21 3.10 1.46
CA THR A 42 21.62 3.67 2.73
C THR A 42 20.43 4.27 3.48
N ALA A 43 20.56 4.47 4.79
CA ALA A 43 19.51 5.10 5.60
C ALA A 43 19.08 6.47 5.02
N GLY A 44 20.03 7.29 4.58
CA GLY A 44 19.72 8.58 3.96
C GLY A 44 18.93 8.45 2.66
N GLN A 45 19.24 7.46 1.82
CA GLN A 45 18.49 7.19 0.59
C GLN A 45 17.08 6.66 0.88
N ILE A 46 16.92 5.84 1.93
CA ILE A 46 15.59 5.39 2.38
C ILE A 46 14.76 6.59 2.82
N VAL A 47 15.28 7.44 3.68
CA VAL A 47 14.60 8.68 4.10
C VAL A 47 14.21 9.54 2.91
N TYR A 48 15.15 9.76 2.00
CA TYR A 48 14.94 10.58 0.81
C TYR A 48 13.76 10.07 -0.04
N THR A 49 13.74 8.78 -0.40
CA THR A 49 12.67 8.23 -1.26
C THR A 49 11.30 8.29 -0.58
N LEU A 50 11.24 8.18 0.75
CA LEU A 50 9.97 8.28 1.49
C LEU A 50 9.45 9.72 1.61
N VAL A 51 10.34 10.67 1.84
CA VAL A 51 10.00 12.10 1.89
C VAL A 51 9.59 12.61 0.50
N MET A 52 10.32 12.23 -0.54
CA MET A 52 9.96 12.58 -1.92
C MET A 52 8.60 12.01 -2.31
N PHE A 53 8.27 10.79 -1.90
CA PHE A 53 6.93 10.23 -2.11
C PHE A 53 5.84 11.15 -1.53
N GLN A 54 6.03 11.62 -0.27
CA GLN A 54 5.07 12.52 0.36
C GLN A 54 4.90 13.81 -0.43
N GLN A 55 5.99 14.39 -0.94
CA GLN A 55 5.93 15.59 -1.76
C GLN A 55 5.16 15.37 -3.07
N PHE A 56 5.41 14.26 -3.77
CA PHE A 56 4.65 13.91 -4.97
C PHE A 56 3.17 13.70 -4.69
N LEU A 57 2.83 13.06 -3.57
CA LEU A 57 1.44 12.83 -3.18
C LEU A 57 0.74 14.15 -2.86
N ASP A 58 1.35 15.01 -2.05
CA ASP A 58 0.79 16.32 -1.67
C ASP A 58 0.59 17.22 -2.91
N GLN A 59 1.54 17.18 -3.86
CA GLN A 59 1.41 17.88 -5.13
C GLN A 59 0.26 17.33 -5.97
N ALA A 60 0.18 16.01 -6.11
CA ALA A 60 -0.89 15.36 -6.86
C ALA A 60 -2.28 15.67 -6.29
N LEU A 61 -2.42 15.65 -4.97
CA LEU A 61 -3.69 15.95 -4.30
C LEU A 61 -3.98 17.45 -4.21
N GLY A 62 -2.95 18.30 -4.12
CA GLY A 62 -3.07 19.73 -3.90
C GLY A 62 -3.23 20.12 -2.42
N TYR A 63 -3.09 19.19 -1.52
CA TYR A 63 -3.09 19.36 -0.07
C TYR A 63 -2.25 18.30 0.61
N HIS A 64 -1.91 18.50 1.89
CA HIS A 64 -1.17 17.50 2.68
C HIS A 64 -2.07 16.33 3.08
N TYR A 65 -1.65 15.11 2.72
CA TYR A 65 -2.31 13.87 3.13
C TYR A 65 -1.37 13.07 4.02
N GLU A 66 -1.76 12.82 5.28
CA GLU A 66 -0.96 12.06 6.23
C GLU A 66 -0.89 10.57 5.85
N VAL A 67 0.27 10.12 5.36
CA VAL A 67 0.49 8.73 4.98
C VAL A 67 0.98 7.92 6.20
N ARG A 68 0.22 6.90 6.58
CA ARG A 68 0.51 6.08 7.77
C ARG A 68 1.23 4.79 7.47
N TRP A 69 0.99 4.23 6.30
CA TRP A 69 1.41 2.89 5.97
C TRP A 69 2.43 2.89 4.86
N LEU A 70 3.42 2.01 5.00
CA LEU A 70 4.42 1.73 3.97
C LEU A 70 4.27 0.28 3.51
N ARG A 71 4.24 0.06 2.21
CA ARG A 71 4.49 -1.25 1.60
C ARG A 71 5.84 -1.20 0.91
N PRO A 72 6.83 -2.03 1.35
CA PRO A 72 8.13 -2.02 0.70
C PRO A 72 8.03 -2.64 -0.70
N PRO A 73 8.71 -2.07 -1.69
CA PRO A 73 8.82 -2.68 -3.01
C PRO A 73 9.33 -4.13 -2.90
N TYR A 74 8.75 -5.01 -3.73
CA TYR A 74 9.07 -6.45 -3.73
C TYR A 74 8.75 -7.20 -2.43
N GLY A 75 8.10 -6.57 -1.45
CA GLY A 75 7.91 -7.13 -0.11
C GLY A 75 9.21 -7.37 0.66
N ASN A 76 10.32 -6.77 0.20
CA ASN A 76 11.64 -7.08 0.75
C ASN A 76 12.15 -6.01 1.70
N LEU A 77 12.52 -6.47 2.90
CA LEU A 77 13.15 -5.65 3.95
C LEU A 77 14.50 -6.22 4.40
N LYS A 78 14.86 -7.42 3.92
CA LYS A 78 16.05 -8.13 4.35
C LYS A 78 17.26 -7.75 3.51
N ASP A 79 18.36 -7.39 4.17
CA ASP A 79 19.68 -7.21 3.54
C ASP A 79 20.28 -8.55 3.06
N ALA A 80 21.50 -8.49 2.53
CA ALA A 80 22.22 -9.68 2.05
C ALA A 80 22.51 -10.70 3.16
N GLY A 81 22.55 -10.28 4.42
CA GLY A 81 22.72 -11.14 5.60
C GLY A 81 21.41 -11.67 6.18
N GLY A 82 20.26 -11.32 5.57
CA GLY A 82 18.93 -11.71 6.04
C GLY A 82 18.37 -10.85 7.16
N SER A 83 19.07 -9.79 7.58
CA SER A 83 18.63 -8.85 8.63
C SER A 83 17.68 -7.79 8.07
N MET A 84 16.65 -7.46 8.83
CA MET A 84 15.77 -6.31 8.58
C MET A 84 16.08 -5.12 9.50
N TYR A 85 17.08 -5.24 10.36
CA TYR A 85 17.29 -4.31 11.47
C TYR A 85 17.51 -2.88 11.00
N ASP A 86 18.42 -2.66 10.05
CA ASP A 86 18.79 -1.31 9.59
C ASP A 86 17.65 -0.63 8.82
N VAL A 87 16.97 -1.38 7.94
CA VAL A 87 15.80 -0.87 7.21
C VAL A 87 14.69 -0.50 8.19
N MET A 88 14.30 -1.42 9.09
CA MET A 88 13.21 -1.16 10.04
C MET A 88 13.56 -0.05 11.03
N THR A 89 14.81 0.06 11.46
CA THR A 89 15.27 1.16 12.32
C THR A 89 15.12 2.51 11.61
N THR A 90 15.48 2.56 10.33
CA THR A 90 15.33 3.78 9.50
C THR A 90 13.85 4.12 9.30
N LEU A 91 13.02 3.14 8.95
CA LEU A 91 11.58 3.33 8.77
C LEU A 91 10.91 3.88 10.03
N LYS A 92 11.22 3.33 11.20
CA LYS A 92 10.69 3.80 12.49
C LYS A 92 11.06 5.26 12.79
N ARG A 93 12.28 5.68 12.44
CA ARG A 93 12.74 7.06 12.64
C ARG A 93 11.95 8.08 11.82
N VAL A 94 11.37 7.67 10.69
CA VAL A 94 10.55 8.52 9.82
C VAL A 94 9.05 8.24 9.93
N GLY A 95 8.63 7.59 11.01
CA GLY A 95 7.22 7.42 11.34
C GLY A 95 6.57 6.10 10.93
N TYR A 96 7.25 5.24 10.16
CA TYR A 96 6.70 3.94 9.75
C TYR A 96 7.06 2.85 10.77
N GLY A 97 6.20 2.64 11.76
CA GLY A 97 6.39 1.58 12.77
C GLY A 97 6.23 0.16 12.22
N HIS A 98 5.48 0.01 11.13
CA HIS A 98 5.15 -1.25 10.49
C HIS A 98 5.28 -1.16 8.98
N ALA A 99 5.69 -2.27 8.36
CA ALA A 99 5.67 -2.45 6.91
C ALA A 99 4.53 -3.41 6.53
N ILE A 100 3.70 -3.04 5.57
CA ILE A 100 2.53 -3.80 5.15
C ILE A 100 2.91 -4.76 4.04
N LEU A 101 2.90 -6.04 4.35
CA LEU A 101 3.06 -7.13 3.40
C LEU A 101 1.68 -7.69 3.01
N TRP A 102 1.62 -8.94 2.56
CA TRP A 102 0.41 -9.61 2.13
C TRP A 102 0.42 -11.10 2.47
N ASP A 103 -0.77 -11.66 2.56
CA ASP A 103 -0.98 -13.10 2.80
C ASP A 103 -1.36 -13.83 1.51
N VAL A 104 -2.10 -13.15 0.62
CA VAL A 104 -2.61 -13.71 -0.63
C VAL A 104 -2.15 -12.85 -1.79
N SER A 105 -1.50 -13.48 -2.78
CA SER A 105 -1.07 -12.87 -4.04
C SER A 105 -1.48 -13.69 -5.28
N GLU A 106 -2.51 -14.51 -5.16
CA GLU A 106 -3.06 -15.30 -6.25
C GLU A 106 -4.02 -14.45 -7.08
N MET A 107 -3.54 -13.96 -8.21
CA MET A 107 -4.28 -13.02 -9.08
C MET A 107 -4.78 -13.66 -10.37
N THR A 108 -4.48 -14.94 -10.60
CA THR A 108 -4.86 -15.63 -11.84
C THR A 108 -6.23 -16.31 -11.75
N SER A 109 -6.79 -16.44 -10.53
CA SER A 109 -8.06 -17.11 -10.30
C SER A 109 -8.73 -16.63 -9.01
N ALA A 110 -9.88 -16.01 -9.15
CA ALA A 110 -10.70 -15.57 -8.02
C ALA A 110 -11.02 -16.73 -7.05
N SER A 111 -11.33 -17.92 -7.58
CA SER A 111 -11.62 -19.12 -6.77
C SER A 111 -10.41 -19.58 -5.95
N LYS A 112 -9.20 -19.50 -6.50
CA LYS A 112 -7.97 -19.84 -5.73
C LYS A 112 -7.67 -18.77 -4.70
N ALA A 113 -7.78 -17.49 -5.04
CA ALA A 113 -7.60 -16.38 -4.11
C ALA A 113 -8.59 -16.49 -2.95
N PHE A 114 -9.87 -16.77 -3.25
CA PHE A 114 -10.91 -16.98 -2.25
C PHE A 114 -10.58 -18.09 -1.26
N LYS A 115 -10.12 -19.26 -1.75
CA LYS A 115 -9.74 -20.40 -0.90
C LYS A 115 -8.55 -20.11 0.04
N GLN A 116 -7.67 -19.19 -0.34
CA GLN A 116 -6.53 -18.77 0.48
C GLN A 116 -6.90 -17.67 1.48
N THR A 117 -7.99 -16.94 1.22
CA THR A 117 -8.42 -15.81 2.06
C THR A 117 -8.98 -16.30 3.39
N LYS A 118 -8.55 -15.65 4.47
CA LYS A 118 -9.03 -15.87 5.83
C LYS A 118 -9.35 -14.52 6.46
N ASN A 119 -10.03 -14.55 7.60
CA ASN A 119 -10.27 -13.33 8.38
C ASN A 119 -8.93 -12.67 8.74
N GLY A 120 -8.80 -11.38 8.45
CA GLY A 120 -7.58 -10.62 8.65
C GLY A 120 -6.54 -10.72 7.54
N SER A 121 -6.79 -11.48 6.46
CA SER A 121 -5.87 -11.57 5.33
C SER A 121 -5.72 -10.24 4.59
N ILE A 122 -4.49 -9.92 4.20
CA ILE A 122 -4.17 -8.83 3.28
C ILE A 122 -3.95 -9.43 1.89
N LEU A 123 -4.76 -9.01 0.93
CA LEU A 123 -4.70 -9.45 -0.46
C LEU A 123 -3.94 -8.42 -1.30
N LEU A 124 -2.96 -8.87 -2.08
CA LEU A 124 -2.16 -8.02 -2.97
C LEU A 124 -2.72 -8.06 -4.40
N PHE A 125 -2.99 -6.90 -4.95
CA PHE A 125 -3.35 -6.67 -6.34
C PHE A 125 -2.50 -5.55 -6.93
N HIS A 126 -2.32 -5.55 -8.25
CA HIS A 126 -1.66 -4.49 -8.99
C HIS A 126 -2.65 -3.84 -9.97
N ALA A 127 -2.35 -2.63 -10.43
CA ALA A 127 -3.14 -1.94 -11.44
C ALA A 127 -2.90 -2.55 -12.83
N LYS A 128 -3.36 -3.81 -13.03
CA LYS A 128 -3.26 -4.59 -14.26
C LYS A 128 -4.62 -5.20 -14.59
N GLU A 129 -4.89 -5.38 -15.87
CA GLU A 129 -6.16 -5.93 -16.34
C GLU A 129 -6.49 -7.31 -15.74
N ALA A 130 -5.50 -8.20 -15.66
CA ALA A 130 -5.69 -9.53 -15.07
C ALA A 130 -6.10 -9.46 -13.59
N ASP A 131 -5.46 -8.59 -12.81
CA ASP A 131 -5.79 -8.39 -11.39
C ASP A 131 -7.17 -7.76 -11.23
N TYR A 132 -7.52 -6.80 -12.12
CA TYR A 132 -8.85 -6.20 -12.15
C TYR A 132 -9.94 -7.25 -12.43
N ASN A 133 -9.75 -8.10 -13.44
CA ASN A 133 -10.69 -9.17 -13.77
C ASN A 133 -10.84 -10.16 -12.60
N CYS A 134 -9.74 -10.53 -11.95
CA CYS A 134 -9.80 -11.36 -10.75
C CYS A 134 -10.57 -10.69 -9.61
N LEU A 135 -10.37 -9.39 -9.38
CA LEU A 135 -11.06 -8.62 -8.34
C LEU A 135 -12.56 -8.54 -8.58
N THR A 136 -13.01 -8.33 -9.82
CA THR A 136 -14.44 -8.23 -10.15
C THR A 136 -15.20 -9.53 -9.87
N GLU A 137 -14.53 -10.68 -9.96
CA GLU A 137 -15.09 -11.98 -9.59
C GLU A 137 -14.95 -12.26 -8.08
N LEU A 138 -13.79 -11.91 -7.49
CA LEU A 138 -13.46 -12.24 -6.11
C LEU A 138 -14.30 -11.44 -5.09
N ILE A 139 -14.50 -10.14 -5.34
CA ILE A 139 -15.21 -9.27 -4.37
C ILE A 139 -16.63 -9.78 -4.08
N PRO A 140 -17.47 -10.11 -5.07
CA PRO A 140 -18.78 -10.71 -4.79
C PRO A 140 -18.70 -11.99 -3.97
N MET A 141 -17.75 -12.89 -4.26
CA MET A 141 -17.55 -14.14 -3.50
C MET A 141 -17.19 -13.89 -2.03
N LEU A 142 -16.33 -12.87 -1.78
CA LEU A 142 -15.96 -12.49 -0.41
C LEU A 142 -17.17 -11.95 0.37
N LEU A 143 -17.93 -11.05 -0.25
CA LEU A 143 -19.13 -10.45 0.37
C LEU A 143 -20.20 -11.50 0.67
N GLU A 144 -20.45 -12.42 -0.27
CA GLU A 144 -21.42 -13.53 -0.09
C GLU A 144 -21.00 -14.48 1.05
N ALA A 145 -19.69 -14.68 1.22
CA ALA A 145 -19.13 -15.47 2.33
C ALA A 145 -19.06 -14.71 3.67
N GLY A 146 -19.53 -13.45 3.73
CA GLY A 146 -19.57 -12.64 4.94
C GLY A 146 -18.24 -11.93 5.27
N PHE A 147 -17.29 -11.88 4.35
CA PHE A 147 -16.11 -11.02 4.52
C PHE A 147 -16.46 -9.56 4.27
N GLU A 148 -15.85 -8.68 5.04
CA GLU A 148 -15.95 -7.24 4.86
C GLU A 148 -14.58 -6.70 4.39
N PRO A 149 -14.44 -6.28 3.10
CA PRO A 149 -13.22 -5.66 2.61
C PRO A 149 -13.01 -4.29 3.25
N VAL A 150 -11.91 -4.13 3.96
CA VAL A 150 -11.57 -2.91 4.70
C VAL A 150 -10.24 -2.31 4.25
N THR A 151 -9.91 -1.11 4.71
CA THR A 151 -8.58 -0.51 4.57
C THR A 151 -7.59 -1.13 5.56
N VAL A 152 -6.28 -0.88 5.35
CA VAL A 152 -5.25 -1.30 6.30
C VAL A 152 -5.46 -0.63 7.67
N SER A 153 -5.85 0.65 7.69
CA SER A 153 -6.16 1.33 8.95
C SER A 153 -7.33 0.68 9.70
N GLU A 154 -8.40 0.34 9.00
CA GLU A 154 -9.55 -0.34 9.60
C GLU A 154 -9.17 -1.74 10.10
N LEU A 155 -8.38 -2.49 9.32
CA LEU A 155 -7.90 -3.83 9.70
C LEU A 155 -7.09 -3.81 11.00
N PHE A 156 -6.26 -2.79 11.20
CA PHE A 156 -5.44 -2.66 12.42
C PHE A 156 -6.08 -1.78 13.51
N GLY A 157 -7.37 -1.40 13.36
CA GLY A 157 -8.07 -0.56 14.33
C GLY A 157 -7.52 0.86 14.45
N ALA A 158 -6.76 1.33 13.46
CA ALA A 158 -6.27 2.70 13.41
C ALA A 158 -7.38 3.64 12.91
N ARG A 159 -7.41 4.89 13.41
CA ARG A 159 -8.32 5.91 12.87
C ARG A 159 -7.92 6.24 11.44
N ARG A 160 -8.89 6.46 10.56
CA ARG A 160 -8.63 6.96 9.19
C ARG A 160 -7.87 8.29 9.26
N SER A 161 -6.97 8.51 8.28
CA SER A 161 -6.40 9.82 8.06
C SER A 161 -7.53 10.78 7.67
N THR A 162 -7.74 11.82 8.46
CA THR A 162 -8.68 12.89 8.10
C THR A 162 -7.88 13.96 7.36
N SER A 163 -8.31 14.30 6.15
CA SER A 163 -7.84 15.49 5.45
C SER A 163 -8.24 16.73 6.26
N THR A 164 -7.31 17.49 6.73
CA THR A 164 -7.49 18.83 7.27
C THR A 164 -7.11 19.86 6.24
#